data_76e0d378bf38e2ae8d00360f40d42d73
#
_entry.id   76e0d378bf38e2ae8d00360f40d42d73
#
_cell.length_a   1.000
_cell.length_b   1.000
_cell.length_c   1.000
_cell.angle_alpha   90.00
_cell.angle_beta   90.00
_cell.angle_gamma   90.00
#
_symmetry.space_group_name_H-M   'P 1'
#
loop_
_entity.id
_entity.type
_entity.pdbx_description
1 polymer ?
#
loop_
_entity_poly.entity_id
_entity_poly.type
_entity_poly.pdbx_seq_one_letter_code
_entity_poly.pdbx_strand_id
1 'polypeptide(L)'
;MGGGYNYASYLVSHSLKMLPNGTFVVSYADTAWTHVGYVYQACNFLYTGLSAKRLDSYMEDGKHPRSYCRDHHSPDMQTRSRKHRYIYLVGDKRTKKRMMKQLKYPVINEYPKGKENHYDTSNPQITEPIKRIERPDRRSLNEH
;
A
#
# COMPACT_ATOMS: atom_id res chain seq x y z
N MET A 1 -18.42 28.03 2.02
CA MET A 1 -18.70 26.98 2.98
C MET A 1 -18.94 25.67 2.26
N GLY A 2 -17.92 25.09 1.73
CA GLY A 2 -18.02 23.85 1.04
C GLY A 2 -17.84 22.69 2.00
N GLY A 3 -18.91 22.03 2.44
CA GLY A 3 -18.81 20.67 2.88
C GLY A 3 -18.36 19.84 1.69
N GLY A 4 -17.05 19.69 1.51
CA GLY A 4 -16.51 18.89 0.43
C GLY A 4 -17.01 17.46 0.59
N TYR A 5 -17.94 17.06 -0.26
CA TYR A 5 -18.35 15.67 -0.35
C TYR A 5 -17.11 14.82 -0.56
N ASN A 6 -16.90 13.86 0.31
CA ASN A 6 -15.77 12.94 0.19
C ASN A 6 -16.08 11.92 -0.92
N TYR A 7 -16.01 12.38 -2.17
CA TYR A 7 -16.33 11.58 -3.36
C TYR A 7 -15.56 10.27 -3.41
N ALA A 8 -14.33 10.26 -2.91
CA ALA A 8 -13.50 9.06 -2.91
C ALA A 8 -14.07 7.97 -2.01
N SER A 9 -14.44 8.31 -0.77
CA SER A 9 -15.05 7.33 0.15
C SER A 9 -16.45 6.90 -0.30
N TYR A 10 -17.21 7.82 -0.89
CA TYR A 10 -18.49 7.51 -1.51
C TYR A 10 -18.33 6.49 -2.64
N LEU A 11 -17.44 6.74 -3.59
CA LEU A 11 -17.15 5.82 -4.71
C LEU A 11 -16.72 4.44 -4.19
N VAL A 12 -15.74 4.40 -3.27
CA VAL A 12 -15.25 3.15 -2.70
C VAL A 12 -16.38 2.39 -2.03
N SER A 13 -17.17 3.04 -1.16
CA SER A 13 -18.25 2.36 -0.43
C SER A 13 -19.34 1.81 -1.34
N HIS A 14 -19.65 2.50 -2.44
CA HIS A 14 -20.61 2.01 -3.44
C HIS A 14 -20.06 0.85 -4.25
N SER A 15 -18.78 0.93 -4.67
CA SER A 15 -18.12 -0.17 -5.37
C SER A 15 -18.07 -1.45 -4.55
N LEU A 16 -17.85 -1.33 -3.22
CA LEU A 16 -17.83 -2.48 -2.32
C LEU A 16 -19.18 -3.22 -2.26
N LYS A 17 -20.29 -2.48 -2.39
CA LYS A 17 -21.65 -3.08 -2.40
C LYS A 17 -21.94 -3.90 -3.66
N MET A 18 -21.20 -3.67 -4.74
CA MET A 18 -21.36 -4.39 -6.00
C MET A 18 -20.60 -5.72 -6.03
N LEU A 19 -19.73 -5.95 -5.05
CA LEU A 19 -18.90 -7.15 -5.01
C LEU A 19 -19.66 -8.35 -4.43
N PRO A 20 -19.36 -9.55 -4.91
CA PRO A 20 -20.01 -10.77 -4.42
C PRO A 20 -19.65 -11.07 -2.96
N ASN A 21 -20.57 -11.72 -2.27
CA ASN A 21 -20.40 -12.19 -0.90
C ASN A 21 -19.17 -13.12 -0.79
N GLY A 22 -18.31 -12.90 0.20
CA GLY A 22 -17.09 -13.68 0.41
C GLY A 22 -15.85 -13.11 -0.27
N THR A 23 -15.91 -11.89 -0.82
CA THR A 23 -14.76 -11.22 -1.45
C THR A 23 -13.86 -10.54 -0.42
N PHE A 24 -12.55 -10.77 -0.52
CA PHE A 24 -11.53 -9.97 0.16
C PHE A 24 -11.09 -8.82 -0.76
N VAL A 25 -11.21 -7.60 -0.29
CA VAL A 25 -10.68 -6.42 -0.98
C VAL A 25 -9.44 -5.94 -0.24
N VAL A 26 -8.31 -5.89 -0.93
CA VAL A 26 -7.04 -5.40 -0.35
C VAL A 26 -6.66 -4.10 -1.00
N SER A 27 -6.32 -3.12 -0.19
CA SER A 27 -5.89 -1.80 -0.67
C SER A 27 -4.65 -1.32 0.08
N TYR A 28 -3.92 -0.41 -0.54
CA TYR A 28 -2.66 0.09 -0.02
C TYR A 28 -2.59 1.61 -0.09
N ALA A 29 -2.08 2.23 0.98
CA ALA A 29 -1.72 3.64 1.00
C ALA A 29 -0.20 3.76 1.13
N ASP A 30 0.43 4.48 0.22
CA ASP A 30 1.90 4.56 0.12
C ASP A 30 2.46 5.59 1.10
N THR A 31 3.41 5.18 1.95
CA THR A 31 4.06 6.06 2.91
C THR A 31 4.97 7.11 2.23
N ALA A 32 5.45 6.85 1.02
CA ALA A 32 6.26 7.82 0.27
C ALA A 32 5.49 9.12 -0.03
N TRP A 33 4.18 9.05 -0.08
CA TRP A 33 3.29 10.17 -0.33
C TRP A 33 2.59 10.68 0.94
N THR A 34 3.09 10.32 2.12
CA THR A 34 2.45 10.62 3.42
C THR A 34 1.02 10.09 3.58
N HIS A 35 0.57 9.23 2.67
CA HIS A 35 -0.77 8.70 2.69
C HIS A 35 -0.93 7.66 3.79
N VAL A 36 -1.84 7.91 4.71
CA VAL A 36 -2.22 6.96 5.77
C VAL A 36 -3.50 6.19 5.44
N GLY A 37 -4.17 6.50 4.32
CA GLY A 37 -5.33 5.77 3.83
C GLY A 37 -6.66 6.21 4.45
N TYR A 38 -6.87 7.49 4.70
CA TYR A 38 -8.12 8.00 5.28
C TYR A 38 -9.38 7.57 4.54
N VAL A 39 -9.33 7.43 3.21
CA VAL A 39 -10.47 6.94 2.41
C VAL A 39 -10.87 5.53 2.86
N TYR A 40 -9.90 4.66 3.10
CA TYR A 40 -10.15 3.29 3.55
C TYR A 40 -10.62 3.25 5.00
N GLN A 41 -10.07 4.12 5.87
CA GLN A 41 -10.52 4.27 7.26
C GLN A 41 -11.99 4.72 7.29
N ALA A 42 -12.36 5.71 6.48
CA ALA A 42 -13.73 6.19 6.35
C ALA A 42 -14.71 5.12 5.83
N CYS A 43 -14.21 4.15 5.07
CA CYS A 43 -14.99 3.01 4.58
C CYS A 43 -14.94 1.78 5.49
N ASN A 44 -14.41 1.90 6.72
CA ASN A 44 -14.31 0.83 7.71
C ASN A 44 -13.50 -0.39 7.25
N PHE A 45 -12.43 -0.18 6.51
CA PHE A 45 -11.46 -1.22 6.22
C PHE A 45 -10.71 -1.62 7.48
N LEU A 46 -10.39 -2.88 7.61
CA LEU A 46 -9.50 -3.40 8.65
C LEU A 46 -8.06 -3.00 8.34
N TYR A 47 -7.37 -2.42 9.31
CA TYR A 47 -5.95 -2.12 9.16
C TYR A 47 -5.10 -3.33 9.57
N THR A 48 -4.14 -3.70 8.76
CA THR A 48 -3.27 -4.87 9.00
C THR A 48 -1.77 -4.53 8.96
N GLY A 49 -1.46 -3.28 9.23
CA GLY A 49 -0.08 -2.80 9.38
C GLY A 49 0.60 -2.45 8.05
N LEU A 50 1.88 -2.20 8.15
CA LEU A 50 2.74 -1.86 7.00
C LEU A 50 3.18 -3.12 6.25
N SER A 51 3.32 -2.99 4.94
CA SER A 51 3.96 -4.02 4.11
C SER A 51 5.41 -4.23 4.52
N ALA A 52 5.98 -5.40 4.19
CA ALA A 52 7.39 -5.68 4.40
C ALA A 52 8.28 -4.68 3.65
N LYS A 53 9.46 -4.42 4.19
CA LYS A 53 10.51 -3.67 3.47
C LYS A 53 10.90 -4.47 2.24
N ARG A 54 11.04 -3.78 1.11
CA ARG A 54 11.46 -4.39 -0.17
C ARG A 54 12.51 -3.53 -0.82
N LEU A 55 13.37 -4.17 -1.58
CA LEU A 55 14.32 -3.54 -2.50
C LEU A 55 13.79 -3.66 -3.92
N ASP A 56 14.09 -2.68 -4.74
CA ASP A 56 13.79 -2.66 -6.17
C ASP A 56 15.06 -2.22 -6.91
N SER A 57 15.18 -2.49 -8.21
CA SER A 57 16.31 -2.02 -8.99
C SER A 57 16.29 -0.49 -9.06
N TYR A 58 17.44 0.12 -8.83
CA TYR A 58 17.60 1.56 -8.99
C TYR A 58 17.72 1.91 -10.47
N MET A 59 16.96 2.88 -10.93
CA MET A 59 17.01 3.39 -12.30
C MET A 59 17.35 4.88 -12.27
N GLU A 60 18.45 5.26 -12.93
CA GLU A 60 18.95 6.64 -12.92
C GLU A 60 17.99 7.65 -13.55
N ASP A 61 17.20 7.21 -14.52
CA ASP A 61 16.20 8.04 -15.20
C ASP A 61 14.85 8.15 -14.45
N GLY A 62 14.77 7.55 -13.26
CA GLY A 62 13.57 7.58 -12.41
C GLY A 62 12.39 6.76 -12.91
N LYS A 63 12.53 6.04 -14.03
CA LYS A 63 11.45 5.17 -14.53
C LYS A 63 11.32 3.91 -13.69
N HIS A 64 10.16 3.31 -13.73
CA HIS A 64 9.93 2.06 -13.03
C HIS A 64 10.71 0.91 -13.71
N PRO A 65 11.36 -0.01 -12.97
CA PRO A 65 12.12 -1.13 -13.55
C PRO A 65 11.35 -1.99 -14.57
N ARG A 66 10.02 -2.06 -14.44
CA ARG A 66 9.16 -2.77 -15.40
C ARG A 66 9.10 -2.13 -16.79
N SER A 67 9.53 -0.88 -16.92
CA SER A 67 9.57 -0.17 -18.21
C SER A 67 10.76 -0.59 -19.07
N TYR A 68 11.66 -1.40 -18.53
CA TYR A 68 12.85 -1.89 -19.22
C TYR A 68 12.72 -3.35 -19.64
N CYS A 69 13.46 -3.72 -20.69
CA CYS A 69 13.57 -5.13 -21.11
C CYS A 69 14.21 -5.97 -19.99
N ARG A 70 13.96 -7.28 -20.02
CA ARG A 70 14.47 -8.25 -19.03
C ARG A 70 16.00 -8.23 -18.87
N ASP A 71 16.72 -7.79 -19.90
CA ASP A 71 18.19 -7.81 -19.92
C ASP A 71 18.81 -6.52 -19.34
N HIS A 72 17.98 -5.52 -19.00
CA HIS A 72 18.46 -4.28 -18.39
C HIS A 72 18.51 -4.45 -16.87
N HIS A 73 19.65 -4.86 -16.36
CA HIS A 73 19.89 -5.00 -14.94
C HIS A 73 20.70 -3.80 -14.41
N SER A 74 20.10 -3.01 -13.55
CA SER A 74 20.86 -2.04 -12.78
C SER A 74 21.73 -2.77 -11.75
N PRO A 75 23.02 -2.40 -11.58
CA PRO A 75 23.86 -2.95 -10.53
C PRO A 75 23.40 -2.55 -9.13
N ASP A 76 22.65 -1.45 -9.04
CA ASP A 76 22.23 -0.89 -7.77
C ASP A 76 20.77 -1.16 -7.46
N MET A 77 20.48 -1.18 -6.18
CA MET A 77 19.13 -1.35 -5.62
C MET A 77 18.69 -0.07 -4.90
N GLN A 78 17.40 0.12 -4.81
CA GLN A 78 16.80 1.19 -4.02
C GLN A 78 15.83 0.62 -3.00
N THR A 79 15.71 1.27 -1.85
CA THR A 79 14.65 0.94 -0.89
C THR A 79 13.30 1.37 -1.44
N ARG A 80 12.34 0.46 -1.37
CA ARG A 80 10.97 0.76 -1.74
C ARG A 80 10.18 1.22 -0.52
N SER A 81 9.35 2.24 -0.69
CA SER A 81 8.44 2.69 0.34
C SER A 81 7.54 1.55 0.83
N ARG A 82 7.30 1.51 2.12
CA ARG A 82 6.31 0.61 2.70
C ARG A 82 4.90 1.16 2.44
N LYS A 83 3.91 0.30 2.54
CA LYS A 83 2.52 0.68 2.29
C LYS A 83 1.65 0.24 3.47
N HIS A 84 0.80 1.12 3.94
CA HIS A 84 -0.28 0.77 4.86
C HIS A 84 -1.24 -0.17 4.15
N ARG A 85 -1.48 -1.34 4.72
CA ARG A 85 -2.36 -2.36 4.13
C ARG A 85 -3.71 -2.35 4.81
N TYR A 86 -4.75 -2.25 4.00
CA TYR A 86 -6.15 -2.24 4.39
C TYR A 86 -6.88 -3.41 3.76
N ILE A 87 -7.76 -4.05 4.52
CA ILE A 87 -8.55 -5.20 4.05
C ILE A 87 -10.02 -4.93 4.36
N TYR A 88 -10.88 -5.13 3.37
CA TYR A 88 -12.32 -5.11 3.55
C TYR A 88 -12.90 -6.48 3.24
N LEU A 89 -13.80 -6.93 4.09
CA LEU A 89 -14.49 -8.22 3.96
C LEU A 89 -15.91 -7.96 3.45
N VAL A 90 -16.21 -8.43 2.24
CA VAL A 90 -17.53 -8.30 1.66
C VAL A 90 -18.38 -9.51 2.09
N GLY A 91 -19.50 -9.26 2.75
CA GLY A 91 -20.39 -10.33 3.13
C GLY A 91 -21.23 -10.04 4.37
N ASP A 92 -22.13 -10.98 4.66
CA ASP A 92 -22.92 -10.99 5.89
C ASP A 92 -22.03 -11.28 7.13
N LYS A 93 -22.63 -11.16 8.31
CA LYS A 93 -21.91 -11.34 9.59
C LYS A 93 -21.27 -12.72 9.72
N ARG A 94 -21.95 -13.78 9.25
CA ARG A 94 -21.45 -15.17 9.32
C ARG A 94 -20.27 -15.38 8.37
N THR A 95 -20.38 -14.89 7.15
CA THR A 95 -19.32 -14.93 6.14
C THR A 95 -18.09 -14.14 6.62
N LYS A 96 -18.28 -12.91 7.10
CA LYS A 96 -17.18 -12.09 7.64
C LYS A 96 -16.46 -12.79 8.79
N LYS A 97 -17.18 -13.44 9.72
CA LYS A 97 -16.59 -14.20 10.83
C LYS A 97 -15.70 -15.35 10.33
N ARG A 98 -16.14 -16.04 9.27
CA ARG A 98 -15.35 -17.11 8.63
C ARG A 98 -14.12 -16.56 7.94
N MET A 99 -14.26 -15.43 7.20
CA MET A 99 -13.18 -14.76 6.49
C MET A 99 -12.11 -14.23 7.45
N MET A 100 -12.51 -13.69 8.59
CA MET A 100 -11.57 -13.22 9.63
C MET A 100 -10.59 -14.31 10.08
N LYS A 101 -11.03 -15.56 10.14
CA LYS A 101 -10.16 -16.71 10.50
C LYS A 101 -9.13 -17.05 9.42
N GLN A 102 -9.32 -16.59 8.19
CA GLN A 102 -8.45 -16.83 7.04
C GLN A 102 -7.43 -15.71 6.82
N LEU A 103 -7.52 -14.61 7.59
CA LEU A 103 -6.59 -13.51 7.46
C LEU A 103 -5.18 -13.94 7.87
N LYS A 104 -4.22 -13.75 6.96
CA LYS A 104 -2.80 -14.04 7.20
C LYS A 104 -2.12 -12.99 8.09
N TYR A 105 -2.70 -11.81 8.18
CA TYR A 105 -2.11 -10.67 8.87
C TYR A 105 -3.00 -10.27 10.05
N PRO A 106 -2.40 -9.99 11.22
CA PRO A 106 -3.17 -9.55 12.38
C PRO A 106 -3.86 -8.21 12.10
N VAL A 107 -5.08 -8.08 12.59
CA VAL A 107 -5.80 -6.81 12.55
C VAL A 107 -5.30 -5.91 13.68
N ILE A 108 -4.98 -4.67 13.35
CA ILE A 108 -4.55 -3.65 14.28
C ILE A 108 -5.75 -2.74 14.54
N ASN A 109 -6.14 -2.61 15.81
CA ASN A 109 -7.34 -1.86 16.19
C ASN A 109 -7.21 -0.34 16.06
N GLU A 110 -5.98 0.17 15.95
CA GLU A 110 -5.73 1.58 15.78
C GLU A 110 -5.32 1.89 14.34
N TYR A 111 -5.99 2.88 13.75
CA TYR A 111 -5.60 3.39 12.44
C TYR A 111 -4.37 4.28 12.54
N PRO A 112 -3.48 4.23 11.54
CA PRO A 112 -2.39 5.19 11.46
C PRO A 112 -2.94 6.60 11.29
N LYS A 113 -2.34 7.55 12.01
CA LYS A 113 -2.63 8.97 11.91
C LYS A 113 -1.49 9.66 11.18
N GLY A 114 -1.80 10.62 10.35
CA GLY A 114 -0.84 11.46 9.64
C GLY A 114 -1.36 12.88 9.53
N LYS A 115 -0.49 13.80 9.16
CA LYS A 115 -0.92 15.13 8.78
C LYS A 115 -1.64 15.02 7.45
N GLU A 116 -2.85 15.60 7.33
CA GLU A 116 -3.49 15.79 6.05
C GLU A 116 -2.68 16.80 5.24
N ASN A 117 -1.81 16.30 4.40
CA ASN A 117 -1.23 17.13 3.36
C ASN A 117 -2.16 16.97 2.15
N HIS A 118 -2.74 18.06 1.68
CA HIS A 118 -3.39 18.08 0.38
C HIS A 118 -2.38 17.57 -0.65
N TYR A 119 -2.81 16.59 -1.42
CA TYR A 119 -1.99 16.05 -2.49
C TYR A 119 -1.72 17.15 -3.52
N ASP A 120 -0.50 17.68 -3.50
CA ASP A 120 -0.01 18.57 -4.53
C ASP A 120 0.71 17.73 -5.59
N THR A 121 0.07 17.57 -6.74
CA THR A 121 0.62 16.82 -7.87
C THR A 121 1.89 17.45 -8.43
N SER A 122 2.09 18.75 -8.22
CA SER A 122 3.25 19.50 -8.72
C SER A 122 4.48 19.37 -7.81
N ASN A 123 4.29 18.98 -6.55
CA ASN A 123 5.39 18.82 -5.60
C ASN A 123 5.17 17.61 -4.67
N PRO A 124 5.37 16.39 -5.17
CA PRO A 124 5.22 15.17 -4.38
C PRO A 124 6.25 15.14 -3.26
N GLN A 125 5.78 15.17 -2.01
CA GLN A 125 6.64 15.03 -0.84
C GLN A 125 6.97 13.56 -0.59
N ILE A 126 8.15 13.14 -0.98
CA ILE A 126 8.68 11.81 -0.64
C ILE A 126 9.18 11.86 0.80
N THR A 127 8.52 11.14 1.70
CA THR A 127 8.87 11.12 3.13
C THR A 127 10.02 10.17 3.46
N GLU A 128 10.24 9.16 2.66
CA GLU A 128 11.35 8.22 2.83
C GLU A 128 12.37 8.45 1.71
N PRO A 129 13.62 8.87 2.05
CA PRO A 129 14.65 9.03 1.04
C PRO A 129 14.96 7.70 0.37
N ILE A 130 15.06 7.71 -0.94
CA ILE A 130 15.50 6.56 -1.71
C ILE A 130 16.98 6.33 -1.35
N LYS A 131 17.28 5.20 -0.72
CA LYS A 131 18.65 4.78 -0.44
C LYS A 131 19.14 3.90 -1.57
N ARG A 132 20.18 4.38 -2.27
CA ARG A 132 20.93 3.55 -3.22
C ARG A 132 21.75 2.53 -2.44
N ILE A 133 21.62 1.26 -2.77
CA ILE A 133 22.29 0.15 -2.12
C ILE A 133 22.92 -0.70 -3.21
N GLU A 134 24.21 -1.02 -3.07
CA GLU A 134 24.84 -1.99 -3.95
C GLU A 134 24.10 -3.32 -3.88
N ARG A 135 23.93 -3.96 -5.04
CA ARG A 135 23.27 -5.27 -5.08
C ARG A 135 24.14 -6.29 -4.35
N PRO A 136 23.62 -6.97 -3.33
CA PRO A 136 24.38 -8.02 -2.64
C PRO A 136 24.78 -9.11 -3.64
N ASP A 137 26.03 -9.55 -3.58
CA ASP A 137 26.52 -10.62 -4.45
C ASP A 137 25.70 -11.89 -4.22
N ARG A 138 25.29 -12.56 -5.29
CA ARG A 138 24.50 -13.80 -5.24
C ARG A 138 25.20 -14.93 -4.46
N ARG A 139 26.52 -14.85 -4.32
CA ARG A 139 27.31 -15.87 -3.60
C ARG A 139 27.12 -15.81 -2.08
N SER A 140 26.82 -14.62 -1.52
CA SER A 140 26.62 -14.45 -0.08
C SER A 140 25.24 -14.91 0.43
N LEU A 141 24.29 -15.21 -0.45
CA LEU A 141 22.94 -15.64 -0.08
C LEU A 141 22.78 -17.16 0.07
N ASN A 142 23.80 -17.94 -0.27
CA ASN A 142 23.76 -19.41 -0.24
C ASN A 142 24.53 -20.02 0.95
N GLU A 143 25.01 -19.21 1.89
CA GLU A 143 25.77 -19.67 3.06
C GLU A 143 24.97 -19.63 4.39
N HIS A 144 23.65 -19.94 4.29
CA HIS A 144 22.88 -20.20 5.54
C HIS A 144 21.88 -21.32 5.31
#